data_2acdf508fa4e5164953ffc1a82a3c45c
#
_entry.id   2acdf508fa4e5164953ffc1a82a3c45c
#
_cell.length_a   1.000
_cell.length_b   1.000
_cell.length_c   1.000
_cell.angle_alpha   90.00
_cell.angle_beta   90.00
_cell.angle_gamma   90.00
#
_symmetry.space_group_name_H-M   'P 1'
#
loop_
_entity.id
_entity.type
_entity.pdbx_description
1 polymer ?
#
loop_
_entity_poly.entity_id
_entity_poly.type
_entity_poly.pdbx_seq_one_letter_code
_entity_poly.pdbx_strand_id
1 'polypeptide(L)' 'MTTVAECSSVDEALMLRSLLEDSGIRAYVPDELTVTFRGQLGSVRLQVEDEDTETARGIIASART' A
#
# COMPACT_ATOMS: atom_id res chain seq x y z
N MET A 1 -11.41 -4.20 -4.99
CA MET A 1 -10.13 -3.59 -4.62
C MET A 1 -8.99 -4.38 -5.20
N THR A 2 -7.93 -3.70 -5.56
CA THR A 2 -6.79 -4.31 -6.25
C THR A 2 -5.52 -4.03 -5.47
N THR A 3 -4.69 -5.06 -5.31
CA THR A 3 -3.38 -4.90 -4.68
C THR A 3 -2.44 -4.21 -5.66
N VAL A 4 -1.88 -3.09 -5.25
CA VAL A 4 -0.98 -2.32 -6.11
C VAL A 4 0.48 -2.39 -5.64
N ALA A 5 0.72 -2.89 -4.45
CA ALA A 5 2.08 -3.03 -3.94
C ALA A 5 2.11 -4.07 -2.84
N GLU A 6 3.23 -4.76 -2.74
CA GLU A 6 3.51 -5.64 -1.62
C GLU A 6 4.75 -5.10 -0.94
N CYS A 7 4.60 -4.76 0.33
CA CYS A 7 5.65 -4.10 1.09
C CYS A 7 6.26 -5.05 2.09
N SER A 8 7.50 -4.80 2.45
CA SER A 8 8.20 -5.69 3.39
C SER A 8 7.91 -5.33 4.84
N SER A 9 7.26 -4.19 5.10
CA SER A 9 6.93 -3.79 6.45
C SER A 9 5.68 -2.94 6.45
N VAL A 10 5.04 -2.86 7.63
CA VAL A 10 3.88 -2.00 7.81
C VAL A 10 4.26 -0.54 7.59
N ASP A 11 5.45 -0.15 8.07
CA ASP A 11 5.90 1.24 7.92
C ASP A 11 5.96 1.64 6.45
N GLU A 12 6.49 0.77 5.60
CA GLU A 12 6.55 1.06 4.18
C GLU A 12 5.16 1.19 3.58
N ALA A 13 4.27 0.29 3.95
CA ALA A 13 2.90 0.32 3.44
C ALA A 13 2.18 1.59 3.85
N LEU A 14 2.36 2.02 5.10
CA LEU A 14 1.71 3.23 5.58
C LEU A 14 2.28 4.47 4.90
N MET A 15 3.57 4.48 4.62
CA MET A 15 4.18 5.58 3.90
C MET A 15 3.59 5.71 2.49
N LEU A 16 3.49 4.59 1.79
CA LEU A 16 2.91 4.60 0.45
C LEU A 16 1.43 4.98 0.50
N ARG A 17 0.72 4.53 1.51
CA ARG A 17 -0.68 4.91 1.67
C ARG A 17 -0.82 6.42 1.82
N SER A 18 0.01 7.04 2.65
CA SER A 18 0.00 8.48 2.80
C SER A 18 0.23 9.19 1.48
N LEU A 19 1.18 8.68 0.72
CA LEU A 19 1.49 9.27 -0.58
C LEU A 19 0.30 9.23 -1.52
N LEU A 20 -0.38 8.09 -1.55
CA LEU A 20 -1.56 7.94 -2.39
C LEU A 20 -2.70 8.86 -1.92
N GLU A 21 -2.88 8.97 -0.62
CA GLU A 21 -3.94 9.82 -0.08
C GLU A 21 -3.68 11.29 -0.38
N ASP A 22 -2.41 11.69 -0.35
CA ASP A 22 -2.05 13.05 -0.74
C ASP A 22 -2.40 13.34 -2.19
N SER A 23 -2.46 12.31 -3.01
CA SER A 23 -2.82 12.45 -4.43
C SER A 23 -4.32 12.25 -4.66
N GLY A 24 -5.09 12.10 -3.59
CA GLY A 24 -6.52 11.94 -3.71
C GLY A 24 -6.98 10.51 -3.91
N ILE A 25 -6.10 9.53 -3.71
CA ILE A 25 -6.43 8.13 -3.89
C ILE A 25 -6.58 7.47 -2.52
N ARG A 26 -7.71 6.82 -2.32
CA ARG A 26 -7.94 6.10 -1.08
C ARG A 26 -7.22 4.76 -1.11
N ALA A 27 -6.40 4.49 -0.11
CA ALA A 27 -5.62 3.26 -0.06
C ALA A 27 -5.87 2.52 1.26
N TYR A 28 -5.72 1.20 1.23
CA TYR A 28 -6.04 0.34 2.36
C TYR A 28 -4.91 -0.64 2.62
N VAL A 29 -4.66 -0.91 3.90
CA VAL A 29 -3.66 -1.89 4.31
C VAL A 29 -4.39 -2.95 5.14
N PRO A 30 -5.03 -3.93 4.49
CA PRO A 30 -5.88 -4.88 5.22
C PRO A 30 -5.11 -5.80 6.14
N ASP A 31 -3.81 -5.96 5.94
CA ASP A 31 -3.00 -6.85 6.76
C ASP A 31 -2.31 -6.14 7.93
N GLU A 32 -2.63 -4.88 8.17
CA GLU A 32 -1.91 -4.08 9.14
C GLU A 32 -1.88 -4.71 10.52
N LEU A 33 -3.04 -5.10 11.01
CA LEU A 33 -3.14 -5.68 12.36
C LEU A 33 -2.46 -7.03 12.45
N THR A 34 -2.59 -7.84 11.42
CA THR A 34 -2.00 -9.16 11.39
C THR A 34 -0.49 -9.09 11.42
N VAL A 35 0.07 -8.20 10.64
CA VAL A 35 1.52 -8.04 10.56
C VAL A 35 2.06 -7.53 11.90
N THR A 36 1.40 -6.56 12.48
CA THR A 36 1.83 -6.00 13.76
C THR A 36 1.86 -7.06 14.84
N PHE A 37 0.87 -7.92 14.85
CA PHE A 37 0.74 -8.92 15.87
C PHE A 37 1.73 -10.06 15.71
N ARG A 38 2.00 -10.47 14.49
CA ARG A 38 2.82 -11.64 14.22
C ARG A 38 4.27 -11.34 13.85
N GLY A 39 4.61 -10.09 13.78
CA GLY A 39 5.91 -9.73 13.28
C GLY A 39 5.91 -9.72 11.77
N GLN A 40 6.98 -10.16 11.16
CA GLN A 40 7.07 -10.09 9.71
C GLN A 40 6.83 -11.45 9.10
N LEU A 41 5.59 -11.77 8.85
CA LEU A 41 5.23 -13.02 8.19
C LEU A 41 4.82 -12.74 6.76
N GLY A 42 5.77 -12.39 5.93
CA GLY A 42 5.49 -12.16 4.52
C GLY A 42 5.21 -10.71 4.23
N SER A 43 4.53 -10.47 3.13
CA SER A 43 4.32 -9.13 2.62
C SER A 43 3.10 -8.45 3.21
N VAL A 44 3.19 -7.14 3.32
CA VAL A 44 2.05 -6.31 3.68
C VAL A 44 1.48 -5.76 2.37
N ARG A 45 0.21 -6.02 2.13
CA ARG A 45 -0.40 -5.62 0.87
C ARG A 45 -1.01 -4.23 0.96
N LEU A 46 -0.84 -3.45 -0.09
CA LEU A 46 -1.43 -2.14 -0.22
C LEU A 46 -2.45 -2.19 -1.34
N GLN A 47 -3.70 -1.83 -1.04
CA GLN A 47 -4.79 -1.97 -2.00
C GLN A 47 -5.48 -0.64 -2.25
N VAL A 48 -6.01 -0.48 -3.45
CA VAL A 48 -6.79 0.70 -3.82
C VAL A 48 -8.05 0.25 -4.54
N GLU A 49 -8.96 1.18 -4.78
CA GLU A 49 -10.13 0.90 -5.60
C GLU A 49 -9.69 0.54 -7.01
N ASP A 50 -10.45 -0.35 -7.66
CA ASP A 50 -10.08 -0.83 -8.98
C ASP A 50 -9.86 0.30 -9.97
N GLU A 51 -10.67 1.34 -9.89
CA GLU A 51 -10.58 2.46 -10.81
C GLU A 51 -9.32 3.29 -10.62
N ASP A 52 -8.66 3.18 -9.49
CA ASP A 52 -7.46 3.94 -9.19
C ASP A 52 -6.17 3.14 -9.40
N THR A 53 -6.29 1.91 -9.89
CA THR A 53 -5.15 1.00 -9.95
C THR A 53 -3.98 1.56 -10.74
N GLU A 54 -4.22 2.05 -11.95
CA GLU A 54 -3.12 2.52 -12.79
C GLU A 54 -2.48 3.77 -12.22
N THR A 55 -3.29 4.70 -11.73
CA THR A 55 -2.77 5.92 -11.14
C THR A 55 -1.93 5.59 -9.92
N ALA A 56 -2.42 4.69 -9.08
CA ALA A 56 -1.71 4.31 -7.88
C ALA A 56 -0.37 3.66 -8.20
N ARG A 57 -0.35 2.78 -9.20
CA ARG A 57 0.89 2.12 -9.59
C ARG A 57 1.93 3.11 -10.07
N GLY A 58 1.49 4.13 -10.81
CA GLY A 58 2.41 5.17 -11.27
C GLY A 58 3.03 5.94 -10.13
N ILE A 59 2.21 6.29 -9.14
CA ILE A 59 2.69 7.03 -7.97
C ILE A 59 3.68 6.19 -7.19
N ILE A 60 3.37 4.91 -6.98
CA ILE A 60 4.23 4.02 -6.23
C ILE A 60 5.55 3.80 -6.96
N ALA A 61 5.51 3.63 -8.27
CA ALA A 61 6.72 3.44 -9.06
C ALA A 61 7.64 4.65 -8.93
N SER A 62 7.08 5.86 -8.94
CA SER A 62 7.87 7.06 -8.74
C SER A 62 8.49 7.11 -7.36
N ALA A 63 7.74 6.70 -6.36
CA ALA A 63 8.21 6.75 -4.98
C ALA A 63 9.33 5.74 -4.72
N ARG A 64 9.32 4.63 -5.44
CA ARG A 64 10.29 3.56 -5.23
C ARG A 64 11.51 3.68 -6.11
N THR A 65 11.53 4.63 -6.98
CA THR A 65 12.69 4.86 -7.85
C THR A 65 13.74 5.73 -7.14
#